data_8b809f940bf5b107858fccb1b160d07a
#
_entry.id   8b809f940bf5b107858fccb1b160d07a
#
_cell.length_a   1.000
_cell.length_b   1.000
_cell.length_c   1.000
_cell.angle_alpha   90.00
_cell.angle_beta   90.00
_cell.angle_gamma   90.00
#
_symmetry.space_group_name_H-M   'P 1'
#
loop_
_entity.id
_entity.type
_entity.pdbx_description
1 polymer ?
#
loop_
_entity_poly.entity_id
_entity_poly.type
_entity_poly.pdbx_seq_one_letter_code
_entity_poly.pdbx_strand_id
1 'polypeptide(L)'
;MEAVVPILHVADAQASSDWYGQLGFEVEWQHTFGPGMPLYVSLRRGAGRLHLSEHRLDGGPASHVYLYVDDVNSIVPQGAIPEDRPWGMREARLTDPDGNVVRIGSPLREWETEAQP
;
A
#
# COMPACT_ATOMS: atom_id res chain seq x y z
N MET A 1 19.59 8.92 6.25
CA MET A 1 18.23 8.56 6.68
C MET A 1 18.02 7.07 6.49
N GLU A 2 17.45 6.47 7.48
CA GLU A 2 17.13 5.03 7.39
C GLU A 2 15.64 4.85 7.13
N ALA A 3 15.31 3.84 6.34
CA ALA A 3 13.93 3.47 6.08
C ALA A 3 13.84 1.97 5.88
N VAL A 4 12.72 1.40 6.28
CA VAL A 4 12.40 0.01 5.97
C VAL A 4 11.42 0.04 4.82
N VAL A 5 11.74 -0.66 3.73
CA VAL A 5 10.90 -0.66 2.54
C VAL A 5 10.52 -2.10 2.22
N PRO A 6 9.23 -2.44 2.27
CA PRO A 6 8.79 -3.77 1.85
C PRO A 6 8.94 -3.94 0.34
N ILE A 7 9.30 -5.15 -0.06
CA ILE A 7 9.38 -5.54 -1.46
C ILE A 7 8.26 -6.53 -1.73
N LEU A 8 7.38 -6.19 -2.65
CA LEU A 8 6.27 -7.05 -3.03
C LEU A 8 6.56 -7.68 -4.38
N HIS A 9 6.39 -8.99 -4.48
CA HIS A 9 6.49 -9.66 -5.77
C HIS A 9 5.19 -9.42 -6.55
N VAL A 10 5.32 -9.02 -7.81
CA VAL A 10 4.19 -8.77 -8.71
C VAL A 10 4.49 -9.37 -10.07
N ALA A 11 3.44 -9.77 -10.79
CA ALA A 11 3.59 -10.32 -12.12
C ALA A 11 3.84 -9.23 -13.16
N ASP A 12 3.19 -8.08 -12.97
CA ASP A 12 3.25 -6.95 -13.91
C ASP A 12 3.38 -5.66 -13.09
N ALA A 13 4.60 -5.17 -12.98
CA ALA A 13 4.87 -4.01 -12.13
C ALA A 13 4.22 -2.73 -12.65
N GLN A 14 4.01 -2.61 -13.96
CA GLN A 14 3.32 -1.45 -14.51
C GLN A 14 1.85 -1.46 -14.10
N ALA A 15 1.18 -2.58 -14.27
CA ALA A 15 -0.23 -2.71 -13.87
C ALA A 15 -0.38 -2.54 -12.37
N SER A 16 0.55 -3.10 -11.59
CA SER A 16 0.54 -2.94 -10.13
C SER A 16 0.77 -1.49 -9.73
N SER A 17 1.69 -0.79 -10.40
CA SER A 17 1.91 0.64 -10.12
C SER A 17 0.64 1.45 -10.33
N ASP A 18 -0.11 1.14 -11.38
CA ASP A 18 -1.39 1.80 -11.63
C ASP A 18 -2.40 1.49 -10.53
N TRP A 19 -2.42 0.24 -10.08
CA TRP A 19 -3.32 -0.16 -8.99
C TRP A 19 -3.00 0.59 -7.70
N TYR A 20 -1.70 0.67 -7.34
CA TYR A 20 -1.29 1.41 -6.15
C TYR A 20 -1.46 2.91 -6.32
N GLY A 21 -1.49 3.40 -7.57
CA GLY A 21 -1.77 4.80 -7.86
C GLY A 21 -3.13 5.25 -7.35
N GLN A 22 -4.13 4.36 -7.33
CA GLN A 22 -5.45 4.70 -6.78
C GLN A 22 -5.41 4.98 -5.28
N LEU A 23 -4.35 4.51 -4.60
CA LEU A 23 -4.15 4.74 -3.18
C LEU A 23 -3.22 5.93 -2.91
N GLY A 24 -2.85 6.68 -3.96
CA GLY A 24 -2.01 7.86 -3.83
C GLY A 24 -0.52 7.59 -3.95
N PHE A 25 -0.11 6.38 -4.31
CA PHE A 25 1.29 6.09 -4.59
C PHE A 25 1.70 6.62 -5.95
N GLU A 26 2.92 7.11 -6.05
CA GLU A 26 3.52 7.58 -7.29
C GLU A 26 4.79 6.80 -7.57
N VAL A 27 5.09 6.58 -8.85
CA VAL A 27 6.35 5.97 -9.24
C VAL A 27 7.47 6.97 -8.95
N GLU A 28 8.43 6.56 -8.13
CA GLU A 28 9.58 7.37 -7.76
C GLU A 28 10.73 7.10 -8.73
N TRP A 29 10.98 5.83 -9.02
CA TRP A 29 11.93 5.38 -10.03
C TRP A 29 11.62 3.94 -10.40
N GLN A 30 12.19 3.51 -11.53
CA GLN A 30 12.07 2.13 -11.96
C GLN A 30 13.35 1.72 -12.66
N HIS A 31 13.59 0.41 -12.69
CA HIS A 31 14.79 -0.14 -13.29
C HIS A 31 14.48 -1.48 -13.95
N THR A 32 15.06 -1.68 -15.12
CA THR A 32 15.10 -2.96 -15.79
C THR A 32 16.45 -3.11 -16.48
N PHE A 33 16.94 -4.34 -16.63
CA PHE A 33 18.20 -4.58 -17.32
C PHE A 33 18.06 -4.59 -18.83
N GLY A 34 16.84 -4.53 -19.36
CA GLY A 34 16.60 -4.47 -20.79
C GLY A 34 15.18 -4.84 -21.15
N PRO A 35 14.81 -4.71 -22.43
CA PRO A 35 13.47 -5.07 -22.90
C PRO A 35 13.17 -6.53 -22.59
N GLY A 36 11.98 -6.79 -22.05
CA GLY A 36 11.57 -8.14 -21.68
C GLY A 36 12.18 -8.68 -20.41
N MET A 37 13.05 -7.92 -19.75
CA MET A 37 13.63 -8.29 -18.46
C MET A 37 12.71 -7.84 -17.34
N PRO A 38 12.80 -8.48 -16.16
CA PRO A 38 11.98 -8.09 -15.02
C PRO A 38 12.12 -6.61 -14.68
N LEU A 39 10.99 -5.99 -14.37
CA LEU A 39 10.93 -4.60 -13.96
C LEU A 39 10.90 -4.51 -12.44
N TYR A 40 11.60 -3.53 -11.91
CA TYR A 40 11.63 -3.20 -10.49
C TYR A 40 11.21 -1.74 -10.33
N VAL A 41 10.25 -1.48 -9.46
CA VAL A 41 9.66 -0.14 -9.33
C VAL A 41 9.66 0.27 -7.86
N SER A 42 10.07 1.50 -7.59
CA SER A 42 9.88 2.11 -6.29
C SER A 42 8.69 3.05 -6.34
N LEU A 43 7.75 2.84 -5.43
CA LEU A 43 6.59 3.69 -5.25
C LEU A 43 6.73 4.50 -3.98
N ARG A 44 6.21 5.71 -4.00
CA ARG A 44 6.22 6.60 -2.86
C ARG A 44 4.84 7.19 -2.60
N ARG A 45 4.47 7.26 -1.32
CA ARG A 45 3.31 8.01 -0.86
C ARG A 45 3.72 8.74 0.41
N GLY A 46 3.91 10.06 0.31
CA GLY A 46 4.46 10.83 1.43
C GLY A 46 5.82 10.27 1.86
N ALA A 47 5.95 9.91 3.12
CA ALA A 47 7.16 9.28 3.65
C ALA A 47 7.20 7.77 3.43
N GLY A 48 6.09 7.17 2.98
CA GLY A 48 5.99 5.73 2.78
C GLY A 48 6.57 5.29 1.45
N ARG A 49 7.13 4.10 1.44
CA ARG A 49 7.72 3.51 0.23
C ARG A 49 7.31 2.05 0.11
N LEU A 50 7.13 1.61 -1.13
CA LEU A 50 6.95 0.21 -1.50
C LEU A 50 7.81 -0.04 -2.72
N HIS A 51 8.44 -1.22 -2.77
CA HIS A 51 9.05 -1.68 -4.01
C HIS A 51 8.20 -2.79 -4.60
N LEU A 52 8.01 -2.75 -5.91
CA LEU A 52 7.33 -3.79 -6.66
C LEU A 52 8.36 -4.46 -7.54
N SER A 53 8.47 -5.77 -7.47
CA SER A 53 9.49 -6.51 -8.21
C SER A 53 8.87 -7.65 -9.00
N GLU A 54 9.22 -7.73 -10.28
CA GLU A 54 8.87 -8.86 -11.12
C GLU A 54 9.89 -10.00 -11.02
N HIS A 55 11.01 -9.79 -10.30
CA HIS A 55 12.01 -10.83 -10.12
C HIS A 55 11.44 -11.96 -9.26
N ARG A 56 11.61 -13.20 -9.74
CA ARG A 56 10.95 -14.36 -9.16
C ARG A 56 11.29 -14.60 -7.69
N LEU A 57 12.50 -14.23 -7.28
CA LEU A 57 12.96 -14.50 -5.91
C LEU A 57 12.78 -13.32 -4.98
N ASP A 58 12.27 -12.22 -5.47
CA ASP A 58 12.03 -11.04 -4.65
C ASP A 58 10.65 -11.10 -4.01
N GLY A 59 10.58 -10.68 -2.76
CA GLY A 59 9.35 -10.75 -2.01
C GLY A 59 8.94 -12.19 -1.75
N GLY A 60 7.76 -12.39 -1.34
CA GLY A 60 7.19 -13.70 -1.14
C GLY A 60 5.87 -13.82 -1.88
N PRO A 61 5.23 -14.99 -1.83
CA PRO A 61 3.87 -15.09 -2.30
C PRO A 61 2.96 -14.36 -1.32
N ALA A 62 2.15 -13.46 -1.75
CA ALA A 62 1.14 -12.80 -0.93
C ALA A 62 1.70 -12.16 0.35
N SER A 63 2.22 -10.96 0.22
CA SER A 63 2.70 -10.17 1.35
C SER A 63 1.59 -9.31 1.94
N HIS A 64 1.76 -8.89 3.20
CA HIS A 64 0.86 -7.96 3.86
C HIS A 64 1.62 -6.67 4.16
N VAL A 65 1.00 -5.54 3.88
CA VAL A 65 1.52 -4.24 4.30
C VAL A 65 0.41 -3.46 4.99
N TYR A 66 0.80 -2.57 5.89
CA TYR A 66 -0.14 -1.70 6.58
C TYR A 66 0.20 -0.25 6.23
N LEU A 67 -0.77 0.48 5.75
CA LEU A 67 -0.64 1.88 5.39
C LEU A 67 -1.41 2.73 6.41
N TYR A 68 -0.69 3.51 7.20
CA TYR A 68 -1.30 4.49 8.07
C TYR A 68 -1.61 5.75 7.28
N VAL A 69 -2.83 6.23 7.41
CA VAL A 69 -3.27 7.48 6.77
C VAL A 69 -4.02 8.33 7.79
N ASP A 70 -4.21 9.58 7.46
CA ASP A 70 -4.95 10.50 8.35
C ASP A 70 -6.44 10.19 8.35
N ASP A 71 -7.00 9.81 7.22
CA ASP A 71 -8.41 9.51 7.08
C ASP A 71 -8.61 8.41 6.04
N VAL A 72 -8.88 7.19 6.52
CA VAL A 72 -9.06 6.05 5.65
C VAL A 72 -10.25 6.23 4.71
N ASN A 73 -11.28 6.96 5.13
CA ASN A 73 -12.47 7.15 4.30
C ASN A 73 -12.18 7.95 3.03
N SER A 74 -11.14 8.79 3.06
CA SER A 74 -10.83 9.66 1.93
C SER A 74 -10.02 9.00 0.85
N ILE A 75 -9.42 7.85 1.11
CA ILE A 75 -8.49 7.23 0.16
C ILE A 75 -8.91 5.84 -0.32
N VAL A 76 -9.87 5.21 0.32
CA VAL A 76 -10.30 3.88 -0.13
C VAL A 76 -11.03 3.98 -1.46
N PRO A 77 -10.80 3.02 -2.36
CA PRO A 77 -11.53 2.97 -3.63
C PRO A 77 -13.02 2.79 -3.41
N GLN A 78 -13.77 3.20 -4.41
CA GLN A 78 -15.22 2.98 -4.40
C GLN A 78 -15.53 1.50 -4.22
N GLY A 79 -16.44 1.21 -3.31
CA GLY A 79 -16.83 -0.17 -3.01
C GLY A 79 -16.11 -0.79 -1.83
N ALA A 80 -15.00 -0.21 -1.38
CA ALA A 80 -14.35 -0.66 -0.17
C ALA A 80 -15.02 0.01 1.03
N ILE A 81 -15.31 -0.76 2.06
CA ILE A 81 -16.02 -0.28 3.24
C ILE A 81 -15.10 -0.40 4.45
N PRO A 82 -14.60 0.73 4.98
CA PRO A 82 -13.81 0.69 6.21
C PRO A 82 -14.65 0.23 7.39
N GLU A 83 -14.00 -0.47 8.31
CA GLU A 83 -14.63 -0.97 9.53
C GLU A 83 -13.85 -0.50 10.74
N ASP A 84 -14.58 -0.23 11.82
CA ASP A 84 -13.96 0.14 13.08
C ASP A 84 -13.48 -1.11 13.81
N ARG A 85 -12.26 -1.06 14.30
CA ARG A 85 -11.62 -2.18 15.00
C ARG A 85 -11.53 -1.88 16.50
N PRO A 86 -11.57 -2.93 17.33
CA PRO A 86 -11.53 -2.72 18.79
C PRO A 86 -10.21 -2.13 19.28
N TRP A 87 -9.16 -2.12 18.47
CA TRP A 87 -7.88 -1.51 18.84
C TRP A 87 -7.76 -0.05 18.47
N GLY A 88 -8.88 0.62 18.18
CA GLY A 88 -8.88 2.06 17.99
C GLY A 88 -8.59 2.53 16.59
N MET A 89 -8.75 1.67 15.60
CA MET A 89 -8.48 2.00 14.21
C MET A 89 -9.71 1.76 13.34
N ARG A 90 -9.87 2.61 12.34
CA ARG A 90 -10.79 2.31 11.23
C ARG A 90 -9.95 1.81 10.08
N GLU A 91 -10.26 0.62 9.59
CA GLU A 91 -9.43 -0.06 8.61
C GLU A 91 -10.21 -0.54 7.42
N ALA A 92 -9.56 -0.49 6.26
CA ALA A 92 -10.00 -1.18 5.06
C ALA A 92 -8.93 -2.19 4.65
N ARG A 93 -9.36 -3.26 4.01
CA ARG A 93 -8.47 -4.32 3.52
C ARG A 93 -8.66 -4.42 2.02
N LEU A 94 -7.57 -4.27 1.28
CA LEU A 94 -7.57 -4.40 -0.17
C LEU A 94 -6.61 -5.48 -0.59
N THR A 95 -6.93 -6.16 -1.69
CA THR A 95 -6.05 -7.16 -2.25
C THR A 95 -5.61 -6.67 -3.63
N ASP A 96 -4.30 -6.63 -3.85
CA ASP A 96 -3.78 -6.20 -5.14
C ASP A 96 -3.92 -7.32 -6.18
N PRO A 97 -3.57 -7.06 -7.46
CA PRO A 97 -3.72 -8.07 -8.51
C PRO A 97 -2.95 -9.37 -8.28
N ASP A 98 -1.93 -9.35 -7.43
CA ASP A 98 -1.08 -10.51 -7.15
C ASP A 98 -1.39 -11.17 -5.81
N GLY A 99 -2.46 -10.77 -5.15
CA GLY A 99 -2.84 -11.35 -3.87
C GLY A 99 -2.15 -10.73 -2.67
N ASN A 100 -1.34 -9.69 -2.86
CA ASN A 100 -0.77 -8.96 -1.74
C ASN A 100 -1.88 -8.15 -1.07
N VAL A 101 -1.86 -8.12 0.25
CA VAL A 101 -2.89 -7.43 1.03
C VAL A 101 -2.37 -6.11 1.52
N VAL A 102 -3.14 -5.06 1.28
CA VAL A 102 -2.87 -3.73 1.81
C VAL A 102 -3.98 -3.42 2.81
N ARG A 103 -3.61 -3.30 4.07
CA ARG A 103 -4.52 -2.81 5.09
C ARG A 103 -4.26 -1.32 5.26
N ILE A 104 -5.32 -0.55 5.23
CA ILE A 104 -5.22 0.90 5.32
C ILE A 104 -5.98 1.31 6.55
N GLY A 105 -5.36 2.08 7.42
CA GLY A 105 -6.02 2.46 8.65
C GLY A 105 -5.72 3.87 9.07
N SER A 106 -6.69 4.45 9.75
CA SER A 106 -6.56 5.72 10.44
C SER A 106 -7.10 5.57 11.84
N PRO A 107 -6.56 6.33 12.81
CA PRO A 107 -7.07 6.28 14.16
C PRO A 107 -8.55 6.65 14.19
N LEU A 108 -9.31 5.94 14.98
CA LEU A 108 -10.66 6.37 15.29
C LEU A 108 -10.57 7.70 16.04
N ARG A 109 -11.58 8.49 15.85
CA ARG A 109 -11.58 9.80 16.47
C ARG A 109 -12.13 9.79 17.88
N GLU A 110 -11.83 8.72 18.63
CA GLU A 110 -12.23 8.65 20.04
C GLU A 110 -11.65 9.80 20.84
N TRP A 111 -10.41 10.18 20.48
CA TRP A 111 -9.81 11.34 21.14
C TRP A 111 -10.66 12.60 20.92
N GLU A 112 -11.33 12.72 19.78
CA GLU A 112 -12.28 13.79 19.56
C GLU A 112 -13.53 13.59 20.40
N THR A 113 -14.00 12.36 20.47
CA THR A 113 -15.15 12.01 21.27
C THR A 113 -14.87 12.22 22.75
N GLU A 114 -13.68 11.81 23.21
CA GLU A 114 -13.24 11.99 24.58
C GLU A 114 -13.06 13.46 24.94
N ALA A 115 -12.57 14.25 24.00
CA ALA A 115 -12.40 15.68 24.20
C ALA A 115 -13.73 16.43 24.14
N GLN A 116 -14.76 15.78 23.67
CA GLN A 116 -16.09 16.33 23.55
C GLN A 116 -16.90 15.91 24.78
N PRO A 117 -17.10 16.79 25.71
CA PRO A 117 -17.83 16.45 26.90
C PRO A 117 -19.25 15.99 26.61
#